data_27bc23cb70d1530755e33070df79f2a5
#
_entry.id   27bc23cb70d1530755e33070df79f2a5
#
_cell.length_a   1.000
_cell.length_b   1.000
_cell.length_c   1.000
_cell.angle_alpha   90.00
_cell.angle_beta   90.00
_cell.angle_gamma   90.00
#
_symmetry.space_group_name_H-M   'P 1'
#
loop_
_entity.id
_entity.type
_entity.pdbx_description
1 polymer ?
#
loop_
_entity_poly.entity_id
_entity_poly.type
_entity_poly.pdbx_seq_one_letter_code
_entity_poly.pdbx_strand_id
1 'polypeptide(L)'
;MDDIFGDIFGNFFHQKRQQDGRAFARKGADIQANLHITFEEAAFGGDKIITLTDDNGQAQSLKVHIPAGIDTGNTIRLRGKGSLGTGGGENGDLLLHITAGSKTGYERKETDLYTTLQIPYTTAVFGGEARVQTIHGDVICKIHAGIQSGSQIRLKGKGIVSMKNPSILGDQYVTVQIPVSYTHLRA
;
A
#
# COMPACT_ATOMS: atom_id res chain seq x y z
N MET A 1 -6.73 78.31 13.32
CA MET A 1 -6.90 77.26 12.35
C MET A 1 -6.09 76.10 12.85
N ASP A 2 -6.39 75.57 13.76
CA ASP A 2 -7.33 74.66 14.41
C ASP A 2 -6.83 73.20 14.17
N ASP A 3 -6.10 72.80 15.21
CA ASP A 3 -5.49 71.48 15.35
C ASP A 3 -6.56 70.39 15.57
N ILE A 4 -7.27 70.05 14.49
CA ILE A 4 -8.24 68.96 14.53
C ILE A 4 -7.52 67.59 14.27
N PHE A 5 -6.26 67.62 13.88
CA PHE A 5 -5.50 66.38 13.61
C PHE A 5 -4.82 65.77 14.83
N GLY A 6 -4.67 66.52 15.93
CA GLY A 6 -4.00 65.98 17.13
C GLY A 6 -4.83 65.02 17.95
N ASP A 7 -6.14 65.23 18.03
CA ASP A 7 -7.02 64.47 18.92
C ASP A 7 -7.48 63.12 18.34
N ILE A 8 -7.47 62.97 17.03
CA ILE A 8 -7.89 61.70 16.40
C ILE A 8 -6.77 60.67 16.44
N PHE A 9 -5.52 61.12 16.35
CA PHE A 9 -4.38 60.17 16.39
C PHE A 9 -3.94 59.80 17.81
N GLY A 10 -4.18 60.65 18.80
CA GLY A 10 -3.81 60.35 20.20
C GLY A 10 -4.65 59.25 20.83
N ASN A 11 -5.91 59.13 20.47
CA ASN A 11 -6.80 58.11 21.01
C ASN A 11 -6.70 56.74 20.31
N PHE A 12 -6.13 56.74 19.11
CA PHE A 12 -5.95 55.48 18.36
C PHE A 12 -4.73 54.68 18.82
N PHE A 13 -3.74 55.35 19.43
CA PHE A 13 -2.52 54.66 19.89
C PHE A 13 -2.57 54.22 21.37
N HIS A 14 -3.52 54.71 22.17
CA HIS A 14 -3.61 54.29 23.56
C HIS A 14 -4.48 53.06 23.81
N GLN A 15 -5.19 52.54 22.81
CA GLN A 15 -6.07 51.38 22.98
C GLN A 15 -5.47 50.08 22.42
N LYS A 16 -4.14 50.05 22.18
CA LYS A 16 -3.47 48.85 21.68
C LYS A 16 -2.31 48.41 22.54
N ARG A 17 -2.52 48.40 23.87
CA ARG A 17 -1.63 47.76 24.84
C ARG A 17 -2.38 46.96 25.87
N GLN A 18 -3.39 46.20 25.43
CA GLN A 18 -3.73 44.91 26.02
C GLN A 18 -3.42 43.90 24.97
N GLN A 19 -2.14 43.57 24.93
CA GLN A 19 -1.62 42.42 24.21
C GLN A 19 -2.04 41.20 25.02
N ASP A 20 -3.31 40.80 24.83
CA ASP A 20 -3.69 39.41 25.09
C ASP A 20 -2.78 38.58 24.21
N GLY A 21 -1.71 38.09 24.80
CA GLY A 21 -0.83 37.08 24.23
C GLY A 21 -1.57 35.72 24.03
N ARG A 22 -2.68 35.78 23.34
CA ARG A 22 -3.28 34.58 22.79
C ARG A 22 -2.38 34.17 21.64
N ALA A 23 -1.38 33.33 21.93
CA ALA A 23 -0.69 32.57 20.93
C ALA A 23 -1.78 31.88 20.11
N PHE A 24 -1.98 32.33 18.88
CA PHE A 24 -2.96 31.70 17.99
C PHE A 24 -2.56 30.25 17.84
N ALA A 25 -3.43 29.35 18.32
CA ALA A 25 -3.26 27.95 18.16
C ALA A 25 -3.13 27.64 16.64
N ARG A 26 -1.97 27.15 16.24
CA ARG A 26 -1.73 26.73 14.86
C ARG A 26 -1.56 25.23 14.83
N LYS A 27 -2.34 24.60 13.97
CA LYS A 27 -2.18 23.16 13.67
C LYS A 27 -0.79 22.92 13.09
N GLY A 28 -0.14 21.84 13.51
CA GLY A 28 1.12 21.40 12.93
C GLY A 28 0.96 21.00 11.45
N ALA A 29 2.06 21.03 10.72
CA ALA A 29 2.07 20.62 9.32
C ALA A 29 1.90 19.09 9.20
N ASP A 30 1.27 18.65 8.11
CA ASP A 30 1.21 17.25 7.76
C ASP A 30 2.57 16.81 7.19
N ILE A 31 3.02 15.63 7.60
CA ILE A 31 4.26 15.01 7.11
C ILE A 31 3.91 13.93 6.10
N GLN A 32 4.67 13.86 5.01
CA GLN A 32 4.55 12.81 4.01
C GLN A 32 5.79 11.93 4.06
N ALA A 33 5.59 10.62 4.02
CA ALA A 33 6.66 9.65 3.96
C ALA A 33 6.27 8.47 3.06
N ASN A 34 7.27 7.82 2.49
CA ASN A 34 7.07 6.62 1.68
C ASN A 34 7.28 5.38 2.56
N LEU A 35 6.37 4.43 2.48
CA LEU A 35 6.45 3.16 3.17
C LEU A 35 6.52 2.02 2.16
N HIS A 36 7.64 1.31 2.16
CA HIS A 36 7.79 0.09 1.38
C HIS A 36 7.29 -1.10 2.19
N ILE A 37 6.40 -1.86 1.59
CA ILE A 37 5.86 -3.10 2.15
C ILE A 37 6.13 -4.26 1.22
N THR A 38 6.20 -5.47 1.76
CA THR A 38 6.36 -6.67 0.95
C THR A 38 5.07 -7.03 0.23
N PHE A 39 5.17 -7.93 -0.75
CA PHE A 39 3.98 -8.46 -1.45
C PHE A 39 3.02 -9.14 -0.47
N GLU A 40 3.53 -9.92 0.46
CA GLU A 40 2.75 -10.62 1.48
C GLU A 40 2.07 -9.65 2.44
N GLU A 41 2.77 -8.63 2.90
CA GLU A 41 2.19 -7.57 3.74
C GLU A 41 1.06 -6.82 3.00
N ALA A 42 1.22 -6.59 1.71
CA ALA A 42 0.17 -5.97 0.89
C ALA A 42 -1.04 -6.89 0.68
N ALA A 43 -0.81 -8.19 0.50
CA ALA A 43 -1.87 -9.16 0.24
C ALA A 43 -2.69 -9.49 1.50
N PHE A 44 -2.03 -9.71 2.63
CA PHE A 44 -2.66 -10.18 3.87
C PHE A 44 -2.86 -9.08 4.91
N GLY A 45 -2.20 -7.94 4.73
CA GLY A 45 -2.19 -6.88 5.74
C GLY A 45 -1.44 -7.27 7.01
N GLY A 46 -1.61 -6.49 8.03
CA GLY A 46 -1.00 -6.71 9.34
C GLY A 46 -0.50 -5.43 9.97
N ASP A 47 0.19 -5.58 11.08
CA ASP A 47 0.76 -4.46 11.79
C ASP A 47 2.27 -4.36 11.50
N LYS A 48 2.73 -3.18 11.18
CA LYS A 48 4.15 -2.89 10.95
C LYS A 48 4.62 -1.79 11.87
N ILE A 49 5.79 -1.98 12.47
CA ILE A 49 6.44 -0.94 13.26
C ILE A 49 7.39 -0.17 12.35
N ILE A 50 7.16 1.13 12.26
CA ILE A 50 8.04 2.05 11.54
C ILE A 50 8.74 2.97 12.53
N THR A 51 9.97 3.34 12.22
CA THR A 51 10.73 4.32 13.00
C THR A 51 10.83 5.60 12.20
N LEU A 52 10.33 6.67 12.77
CA LEU A 52 10.45 8.02 12.22
C LEU A 52 11.42 8.82 13.08
N THR A 53 12.25 9.59 12.45
CA THR A 53 13.10 10.57 13.13
C THR A 53 12.42 11.93 13.02
N ASP A 54 12.16 12.55 14.16
CA ASP A 54 11.61 13.91 14.19
C ASP A 54 12.70 14.97 13.87
N ASP A 55 12.28 16.22 13.74
CA ASP A 55 13.17 17.34 13.42
C ASP A 55 14.26 17.56 14.50
N ASN A 56 14.09 17.00 15.69
CA ASN A 56 15.02 17.06 16.80
C ASN A 56 16.01 15.88 16.83
N GLY A 57 15.94 14.99 15.84
CA GLY A 57 16.78 13.79 15.73
C GLY A 57 16.35 12.65 16.69
N GLN A 58 15.20 12.74 17.32
CA GLN A 58 14.67 11.66 18.14
C GLN A 58 13.94 10.63 17.29
N ALA A 59 14.29 9.37 17.46
CA ALA A 59 13.61 8.27 16.81
C ALA A 59 12.34 7.90 17.57
N GLN A 60 11.20 7.96 16.90
CA GLN A 60 9.91 7.52 17.42
C GLN A 60 9.44 6.31 16.65
N SER A 61 9.13 5.22 17.36
CA SER A 61 8.54 4.04 16.77
C SER A 61 7.02 4.15 16.76
N LEU A 62 6.42 3.92 15.59
CA LEU A 62 4.97 3.94 15.39
C LEU A 62 4.51 2.58 14.88
N LYS A 63 3.42 2.09 15.47
CA LYS A 63 2.72 0.92 14.95
C LYS A 63 1.71 1.37 13.90
N VAL A 64 1.85 0.85 12.69
CA VAL A 64 0.97 1.13 11.56
C VAL A 64 0.20 -0.12 11.21
N HIS A 65 -1.11 0.00 11.14
CA HIS A 65 -1.97 -1.07 10.62
C HIS A 65 -2.08 -0.96 9.11
N ILE A 66 -1.64 -2.02 8.41
CA ILE A 66 -1.71 -2.14 6.96
C ILE A 66 -2.94 -2.97 6.61
N PRO A 67 -3.95 -2.39 5.94
CA PRO A 67 -5.12 -3.15 5.54
C PRO A 67 -4.77 -4.17 4.46
N ALA A 68 -5.36 -5.37 4.55
CA ALA A 68 -5.20 -6.40 3.54
C ALA A 68 -5.73 -5.93 2.17
N GLY A 69 -5.00 -6.25 1.12
CA GLY A 69 -5.35 -5.86 -0.24
C GLY A 69 -4.89 -4.48 -0.66
N ILE A 70 -4.13 -3.79 0.18
CA ILE A 70 -3.53 -2.49 -0.17
C ILE A 70 -2.59 -2.64 -1.37
N ASP A 71 -2.49 -1.59 -2.17
CA ASP A 71 -1.63 -1.57 -3.35
C ASP A 71 -0.75 -0.32 -3.41
N THR A 72 0.21 -0.32 -4.31
CA THR A 72 1.02 0.86 -4.62
C THR A 72 0.15 2.03 -5.02
N GLY A 73 0.45 3.22 -4.49
CA GLY A 73 -0.32 4.44 -4.71
C GLY A 73 -1.40 4.70 -3.65
N ASN A 74 -1.72 3.75 -2.79
CA ASN A 74 -2.56 3.99 -1.64
C ASN A 74 -1.82 4.80 -0.58
N THR A 75 -2.57 5.56 0.22
CA THR A 75 -2.02 6.38 1.30
C THR A 75 -2.70 6.01 2.62
N ILE A 76 -1.90 5.75 3.65
CA ILE A 76 -2.37 5.55 5.02
C ILE A 76 -2.18 6.84 5.79
N ARG A 77 -3.24 7.35 6.41
CA ARG A 77 -3.22 8.56 7.24
C ARG A 77 -3.19 8.19 8.71
N LEU A 78 -2.16 8.65 9.40
CA LEU A 78 -2.03 8.54 10.85
C LEU A 78 -2.29 9.92 11.48
N ARG A 79 -3.44 10.06 12.12
CA ARG A 79 -3.87 11.32 12.72
C ARG A 79 -2.98 11.72 13.89
N GLY A 80 -2.62 12.98 13.94
CA GLY A 80 -1.84 13.55 15.04
C GLY A 80 -0.38 13.09 15.10
N LYS A 81 0.14 12.47 14.05
CA LYS A 81 1.52 11.95 13.95
C LYS A 81 2.41 12.77 13.00
N GLY A 82 1.93 13.93 12.57
CA GLY A 82 2.70 14.93 11.85
C GLY A 82 3.50 15.85 12.75
N SER A 83 3.84 17.04 12.26
CA SER A 83 4.56 18.05 13.03
C SER A 83 3.74 18.54 14.23
N LEU A 84 4.45 18.97 15.27
CA LEU A 84 3.83 19.53 16.47
C LEU A 84 3.08 20.83 16.14
N GLY A 85 1.88 20.97 16.71
CA GLY A 85 1.16 22.24 16.70
C GLY A 85 1.83 23.27 17.61
N THR A 86 1.60 24.54 17.36
CA THR A 86 2.10 25.65 18.17
C THR A 86 0.96 26.37 18.86
N GLY A 87 1.25 26.96 20.03
CA GLY A 87 0.25 27.76 20.78
C GLY A 87 -0.95 26.92 21.27
N GLY A 88 -0.78 25.63 21.55
CA GLY A 88 -1.88 24.74 21.92
C GLY A 88 -2.69 24.19 20.75
N GLY A 89 -2.19 24.35 19.51
CA GLY A 89 -2.78 23.75 18.31
C GLY A 89 -2.55 22.25 18.24
N GLU A 90 -3.42 21.54 17.52
CA GLU A 90 -3.29 20.12 17.28
C GLU A 90 -2.07 19.80 16.40
N ASN A 91 -1.52 18.60 16.56
CA ASN A 91 -0.48 18.11 15.67
C ASN A 91 -1.04 17.88 14.27
N GLY A 92 -0.16 17.97 13.27
CA GLY A 92 -0.47 17.52 11.91
C GLY A 92 -0.64 16.02 11.82
N ASP A 93 -0.90 15.54 10.64
CA ASP A 93 -1.04 14.12 10.34
C ASP A 93 0.17 13.57 9.59
N LEU A 94 0.41 12.29 9.70
CA LEU A 94 1.40 11.59 8.91
C LEU A 94 0.70 10.86 7.77
N LEU A 95 1.11 11.15 6.54
CA LEU A 95 0.63 10.51 5.32
C LEU A 95 1.70 9.54 4.82
N LEU A 96 1.40 8.24 4.86
CA LEU A 96 2.30 7.21 4.38
C LEU A 96 1.87 6.78 2.98
N HIS A 97 2.68 7.10 1.99
CA HIS A 97 2.50 6.63 0.62
C HIS A 97 3.04 5.22 0.49
N ILE A 98 2.20 4.29 0.12
CA ILE A 98 2.52 2.87 0.06
C ILE A 98 3.14 2.52 -1.28
N THR A 99 4.24 1.78 -1.22
CA THR A 99 4.85 1.09 -2.35
C THR A 99 4.92 -0.39 -2.02
N ALA A 100 4.07 -1.18 -2.67
CA ALA A 100 4.04 -2.63 -2.50
C ALA A 100 5.11 -3.30 -3.35
N GLY A 101 5.84 -4.22 -2.74
CA GLY A 101 6.80 -5.07 -3.44
C GLY A 101 6.13 -6.05 -4.37
N SER A 102 6.89 -6.53 -5.35
CA SER A 102 6.50 -7.61 -6.24
C SER A 102 7.03 -8.95 -5.74
N LYS A 103 6.36 -10.03 -6.10
CA LYS A 103 6.80 -11.40 -5.84
C LYS A 103 7.12 -12.08 -7.17
N THR A 104 8.32 -12.66 -7.27
CA THR A 104 8.74 -13.38 -8.48
C THR A 104 7.76 -14.48 -8.84
N GLY A 105 7.34 -14.53 -10.10
CA GLY A 105 6.37 -15.50 -10.59
C GLY A 105 4.91 -15.11 -10.41
N TYR A 106 4.63 -13.98 -9.75
CA TYR A 106 3.29 -13.44 -9.57
C TYR A 106 3.17 -12.06 -10.20
N GLU A 107 2.19 -11.88 -11.06
CA GLU A 107 1.78 -10.57 -11.55
C GLU A 107 0.44 -10.22 -10.91
N ARG A 108 0.38 -9.08 -10.25
CA ARG A 108 -0.85 -8.59 -9.60
C ARG A 108 -1.57 -7.62 -10.52
N LYS A 109 -2.87 -7.82 -10.68
CA LYS A 109 -3.78 -6.84 -11.28
C LYS A 109 -4.98 -6.65 -10.35
N GLU A 110 -4.96 -5.56 -9.59
CA GLU A 110 -5.94 -5.28 -8.54
C GLU A 110 -6.02 -6.42 -7.50
N THR A 111 -7.07 -7.22 -7.52
CA THR A 111 -7.28 -8.37 -6.62
C THR A 111 -6.89 -9.69 -7.24
N ASP A 112 -6.67 -9.74 -8.56
CA ASP A 112 -6.33 -10.96 -9.28
C ASP A 112 -4.83 -11.16 -9.39
N LEU A 113 -4.41 -12.40 -9.38
CA LEU A 113 -3.02 -12.83 -9.55
C LEU A 113 -2.87 -13.64 -10.81
N TYR A 114 -1.76 -13.41 -11.52
CA TYR A 114 -1.40 -14.11 -12.73
C TYR A 114 -0.08 -14.84 -12.51
N THR A 115 -0.09 -16.14 -12.75
CA THR A 115 1.08 -17.01 -12.60
C THR A 115 1.25 -17.91 -13.80
N THR A 116 2.41 -18.51 -13.92
CA THR A 116 2.71 -19.49 -14.99
C THR A 116 3.00 -20.83 -14.36
N LEU A 117 2.43 -21.88 -14.94
CA LEU A 117 2.67 -23.27 -14.56
C LEU A 117 3.29 -24.01 -15.74
N GLN A 118 4.45 -24.61 -15.53
CA GLN A 118 5.05 -25.53 -16.49
C GLN A 118 4.59 -26.94 -16.20
N ILE A 119 4.06 -27.64 -17.24
CA ILE A 119 3.65 -29.04 -17.15
C ILE A 119 4.42 -29.86 -18.16
N PRO A 120 4.71 -31.16 -17.86
CA PRO A 120 5.31 -32.05 -18.81
C PRO A 120 4.40 -32.29 -20.02
N TYR A 121 4.98 -32.55 -21.17
CA TYR A 121 4.21 -32.87 -22.39
C TYR A 121 3.27 -34.08 -22.19
N THR A 122 3.70 -35.08 -21.45
CA THR A 122 2.87 -36.25 -21.12
C THR A 122 1.61 -35.86 -20.35
N THR A 123 1.71 -34.96 -19.38
CA THR A 123 0.55 -34.45 -18.64
C THR A 123 -0.38 -33.63 -19.54
N ALA A 124 0.17 -32.89 -20.48
CA ALA A 124 -0.62 -32.10 -21.43
C ALA A 124 -1.42 -33.01 -22.37
N VAL A 125 -0.85 -34.12 -22.81
CA VAL A 125 -1.48 -35.08 -23.76
C VAL A 125 -2.51 -35.94 -23.04
N PHE A 126 -2.14 -36.56 -21.93
CA PHE A 126 -2.96 -37.56 -21.24
C PHE A 126 -3.84 -37.01 -20.13
N GLY A 127 -3.62 -35.77 -19.76
CA GLY A 127 -4.21 -35.20 -18.56
C GLY A 127 -3.51 -35.66 -17.28
N GLY A 128 -3.99 -35.21 -16.17
CA GLY A 128 -3.42 -35.54 -14.87
C GLY A 128 -3.68 -34.42 -13.84
N GLU A 129 -2.81 -34.36 -12.88
CA GLU A 129 -2.87 -33.36 -11.81
C GLU A 129 -1.56 -32.58 -11.76
N ALA A 130 -1.66 -31.32 -11.45
CA ALA A 130 -0.51 -30.44 -11.25
C ALA A 130 -0.66 -29.64 -9.95
N ARG A 131 0.43 -29.51 -9.24
CA ARG A 131 0.50 -28.70 -8.03
C ARG A 131 0.76 -27.26 -8.40
N VAL A 132 -0.10 -26.36 -7.94
CA VAL A 132 0.02 -24.91 -8.16
C VAL A 132 0.23 -24.22 -6.83
N GLN A 133 1.26 -23.41 -6.76
CA GLN A 133 1.49 -22.56 -5.60
C GLN A 133 0.56 -21.35 -5.65
N THR A 134 -0.14 -21.11 -4.56
CA THR A 134 -0.93 -19.90 -4.35
C THR A 134 -0.47 -19.17 -3.09
N ILE A 135 -0.87 -17.92 -2.94
CA ILE A 135 -0.59 -17.18 -1.69
C ILE A 135 -1.34 -17.75 -0.48
N HIS A 136 -2.37 -18.56 -0.73
CA HIS A 136 -3.17 -19.24 0.31
C HIS A 136 -2.76 -20.71 0.53
N GLY A 137 -1.60 -21.11 0.02
CA GLY A 137 -1.10 -22.47 0.07
C GLY A 137 -1.17 -23.15 -1.28
N ASP A 138 -0.65 -24.37 -1.35
CA ASP A 138 -0.61 -25.15 -2.58
C ASP A 138 -1.96 -25.79 -2.89
N VAL A 139 -2.32 -25.83 -4.16
CA VAL A 139 -3.55 -26.45 -4.67
C VAL A 139 -3.21 -27.46 -5.73
N ILE A 140 -3.95 -28.54 -5.75
CA ILE A 140 -3.88 -29.53 -6.85
C ILE A 140 -4.93 -29.15 -7.90
N CYS A 141 -4.44 -28.87 -9.12
CA CYS A 141 -5.28 -28.61 -10.27
C CYS A 141 -5.40 -29.83 -11.16
N LYS A 142 -6.61 -30.13 -11.59
CA LYS A 142 -6.85 -31.13 -12.61
C LYS A 142 -6.53 -30.57 -14.00
N ILE A 143 -5.66 -31.24 -14.72
CA ILE A 143 -5.29 -30.88 -16.06
C ILE A 143 -6.06 -31.80 -17.04
N HIS A 144 -6.84 -31.21 -17.93
CA HIS A 144 -7.57 -31.95 -18.94
C HIS A 144 -6.62 -32.41 -20.04
N ALA A 145 -6.84 -33.64 -20.55
CA ALA A 145 -6.10 -34.15 -21.68
C ALA A 145 -6.26 -33.26 -22.91
N GLY A 146 -5.18 -33.00 -23.60
CA GLY A 146 -5.16 -32.15 -24.79
C GLY A 146 -5.08 -30.65 -24.49
N ILE A 147 -4.75 -30.27 -23.28
CA ILE A 147 -4.53 -28.86 -22.94
C ILE A 147 -3.38 -28.26 -23.75
N GLN A 148 -3.55 -27.05 -24.23
CA GLN A 148 -2.53 -26.40 -25.05
C GLN A 148 -1.72 -25.40 -24.23
N SER A 149 -0.47 -25.19 -24.66
CA SER A 149 0.36 -24.11 -24.10
C SER A 149 -0.30 -22.78 -24.32
N GLY A 150 -0.31 -21.93 -23.29
CA GLY A 150 -1.03 -20.64 -23.27
C GLY A 150 -2.45 -20.73 -22.72
N SER A 151 -2.99 -21.92 -22.47
CA SER A 151 -4.29 -22.06 -21.80
C SER A 151 -4.26 -21.50 -20.40
N GLN A 152 -5.34 -20.86 -19.98
CA GLN A 152 -5.48 -20.33 -18.62
C GLN A 152 -6.42 -21.18 -17.78
N ILE A 153 -5.99 -21.45 -16.55
CA ILE A 153 -6.79 -22.12 -15.53
C ILE A 153 -7.11 -21.10 -14.45
N ARG A 154 -8.39 -20.92 -14.15
CA ARG A 154 -8.86 -20.02 -13.09
C ARG A 154 -8.94 -20.77 -11.76
N LEU A 155 -8.24 -20.29 -10.77
CA LEU A 155 -8.35 -20.72 -9.37
C LEU A 155 -9.19 -19.71 -8.60
N LYS A 156 -10.45 -20.04 -8.43
CA LYS A 156 -11.42 -19.16 -7.78
C LYS A 156 -11.03 -18.88 -6.31
N GLY A 157 -11.06 -17.62 -5.91
CA GLY A 157 -10.79 -17.21 -4.53
C GLY A 157 -9.33 -17.37 -4.10
N LYS A 158 -8.38 -17.52 -5.03
CA LYS A 158 -6.95 -17.65 -4.74
C LYS A 158 -6.14 -16.38 -5.02
N GLY A 159 -6.82 -15.29 -5.30
CA GLY A 159 -6.24 -13.97 -5.45
C GLY A 159 -6.11 -13.22 -4.12
N ILE A 160 -6.06 -11.90 -4.21
CA ILE A 160 -5.92 -10.98 -3.09
C ILE A 160 -7.29 -10.50 -2.65
N VAL A 161 -7.48 -10.28 -1.36
CA VAL A 161 -8.70 -9.70 -0.81
C VAL A 161 -8.86 -8.25 -1.27
N SER A 162 -10.10 -7.82 -1.50
CA SER A 162 -10.38 -6.42 -1.79
C SER A 162 -10.26 -5.58 -0.53
N MET A 163 -9.47 -4.51 -0.59
CA MET A 163 -9.34 -3.55 0.52
C MET A 163 -10.68 -2.87 0.85
N LYS A 164 -11.53 -2.64 -0.15
CA LYS A 164 -12.83 -2.00 0.02
C LYS A 164 -13.87 -2.93 0.64
N ASN A 165 -13.80 -4.21 0.32
CA ASN A 165 -14.72 -5.22 0.83
C ASN A 165 -13.96 -6.52 1.14
N PRO A 166 -13.63 -6.77 2.41
CA PRO A 166 -12.87 -7.96 2.84
C PRO A 166 -13.56 -9.30 2.53
N SER A 167 -14.84 -9.28 2.21
CA SER A 167 -15.58 -10.48 1.80
C SER A 167 -15.32 -10.90 0.35
N ILE A 168 -14.73 -10.02 -0.46
CA ILE A 168 -14.44 -10.26 -1.86
C ILE A 168 -12.97 -10.66 -1.99
N LEU A 169 -12.76 -11.88 -2.49
CA LEU A 169 -11.45 -12.39 -2.89
C LEU A 169 -11.35 -12.37 -4.41
N GLY A 170 -10.20 -11.94 -4.92
CA GLY A 170 -9.87 -12.13 -6.32
C GLY A 170 -9.53 -13.59 -6.64
N ASP A 171 -9.18 -13.82 -7.87
CA ASP A 171 -8.84 -15.15 -8.39
C ASP A 171 -7.38 -15.23 -8.81
N GLN A 172 -6.85 -16.43 -8.91
CA GLN A 172 -5.55 -16.65 -9.53
C GLN A 172 -5.75 -17.28 -10.90
N TYR A 173 -5.14 -16.68 -11.91
CA TYR A 173 -5.12 -17.18 -13.28
C TYR A 173 -3.76 -17.81 -13.56
N VAL A 174 -3.76 -19.06 -13.89
CA VAL A 174 -2.56 -19.85 -14.16
C VAL A 174 -2.45 -20.09 -15.65
N THR A 175 -1.43 -19.53 -16.27
CA THR A 175 -1.13 -19.80 -17.68
C THR A 175 -0.26 -21.05 -17.79
N VAL A 176 -0.75 -22.04 -18.49
CA VAL A 176 -0.04 -23.29 -18.71
C VAL A 176 1.01 -23.11 -19.78
N GLN A 177 2.23 -23.54 -19.49
CA GLN A 177 3.33 -23.63 -20.44
C GLN A 177 3.82 -25.06 -20.54
N ILE A 178 4.01 -25.53 -21.78
CA ILE A 178 4.58 -26.82 -22.07
C ILE A 178 5.98 -26.58 -22.63
N PRO A 179 7.04 -26.83 -21.83
CA PRO A 179 8.40 -26.61 -22.31
C PRO A 179 8.71 -27.61 -23.44
N VAL A 180 9.22 -27.10 -24.54
CA VAL A 180 9.73 -27.94 -25.65
C VAL A 180 11.22 -28.10 -25.43
N SER A 181 11.64 -29.33 -25.09
CA SER A 181 13.06 -29.69 -25.05
C SER A 181 13.55 -29.90 -26.46
N TYR A 182 14.27 -28.94 -26.99
CA TYR A 182 15.07 -29.17 -28.19
C TYR A 182 16.33 -29.94 -27.77
N THR A 183 16.27 -31.27 -27.82
CA THR A 183 17.49 -32.08 -27.80
C THR A 183 18.18 -31.91 -29.14
N HIS A 184 19.28 -31.16 -29.16
CA HIS A 184 20.20 -31.16 -30.27
C HIS A 184 20.83 -32.55 -30.36
N LEU A 185 20.26 -33.39 -31.18
CA LEU A 185 20.97 -34.54 -31.69
C LEU A 185 22.04 -34.03 -32.68
N ARG A 186 23.26 -33.83 -32.17
CA ARG A 186 24.43 -33.78 -33.05
C ARG A 186 24.62 -35.17 -33.59
N ALA A 187 24.31 -35.33 -34.85
CA ALA A 187 24.77 -36.45 -35.61
C ALA A 187 26.29 -36.41 -35.80
#